data_b9116673791ff3e5edcab0ad85cbf83a
#
_entry.id   b9116673791ff3e5edcab0ad85cbf83a
#
_cell.length_a   1.000
_cell.length_b   1.000
_cell.length_c   1.000
_cell.angle_alpha   90.00
_cell.angle_beta   90.00
_cell.angle_gamma   90.00
#
_symmetry.space_group_name_H-M   'P 1'
#
loop_
_entity.id
_entity.type
_entity.pdbx_description
1 polymer ?
#
loop_
_entity_poly.entity_id
_entity_poly.type
_entity_poly.pdbx_seq_one_letter_code
_entity_poly.pdbx_strand_id
1 'polypeptide(L)'
;IRDRFKGSWLSIWLHELGADVVGVGLEPYSGKDNYVLSGIGNKIKADIRADIRDGQRLKEIFGEYQPEIVFHLAAQPLVRLSYEIPVETYETNVMGTINVMEAIRATKSVKVGVMITTDKCYDNKEQAEGYVETDSFGGYDPYSSSKGACEIAIQSWRRSFFNPADYGKNHTVSLASVRAGNVIGGGDWALDRIIPDCIRALEAHQPIEIRSPRSVRPWEHVLEPLSGYLLLAQEMWAHPTEFCEGWNFGPEMESVSTVWEVATALVNHYGYGELKDVSDPEALHEAKLLMLNINKVKTRLGWKPRLNMNSCISLVADWYKRYKTCLLYTSDAADERSSV
;
A
#
# COMPACT_ATOMS: atom_id res chain seq x y z
N ILE A 1 -1.16 8.53 -2.20
CA ILE A 1 -1.01 8.59 -3.66
C ILE A 1 -2.08 7.73 -4.27
N ARG A 2 -3.05 8.34 -4.94
CA ARG A 2 -4.18 7.67 -5.61
C ARG A 2 -3.79 6.96 -6.92
N ASP A 3 -2.74 7.42 -7.56
CA ASP A 3 -2.25 6.98 -8.88
C ASP A 3 -1.37 5.73 -8.81
N ARG A 4 -0.96 5.33 -7.60
CA ARG A 4 -0.26 4.06 -7.39
C ARG A 4 -1.23 2.96 -6.96
N PHE A 5 -0.77 1.73 -7.04
CA PHE A 5 -1.51 0.50 -6.86
C PHE A 5 -2.56 0.53 -5.73
N LYS A 6 -2.18 0.60 -4.45
CA LYS A 6 -3.13 0.61 -3.32
C LYS A 6 -4.07 1.82 -3.33
N GLY A 7 -3.56 2.99 -3.67
CA GLY A 7 -4.34 4.22 -3.69
C GLY A 7 -5.45 4.21 -4.73
N SER A 8 -5.21 3.64 -5.92
CA SER A 8 -6.23 3.51 -6.96
C SER A 8 -7.36 2.56 -6.53
N TRP A 9 -7.03 1.41 -5.93
CA TRP A 9 -8.01 0.47 -5.39
C TRP A 9 -8.85 1.09 -4.27
N LEU A 10 -8.23 1.83 -3.36
CA LEU A 10 -8.96 2.54 -2.31
C LEU A 10 -9.89 3.61 -2.88
N SER A 11 -9.43 4.37 -3.87
CA SER A 11 -10.26 5.39 -4.52
C SER A 11 -11.48 4.78 -5.21
N ILE A 12 -11.31 3.65 -5.90
CA ILE A 12 -12.41 2.89 -6.50
C ILE A 12 -13.40 2.45 -5.41
N TRP A 13 -12.90 1.83 -4.34
CA TRP A 13 -13.76 1.33 -3.28
C TRP A 13 -14.54 2.43 -2.58
N LEU A 14 -13.89 3.54 -2.23
CA LEU A 14 -14.55 4.70 -1.64
C LEU A 14 -15.60 5.32 -2.57
N HIS A 15 -15.30 5.42 -3.87
CA HIS A 15 -16.26 5.87 -4.88
C HIS A 15 -17.50 4.96 -4.93
N GLU A 16 -17.32 3.64 -4.97
CA GLU A 16 -18.43 2.66 -4.97
C GLU A 16 -19.25 2.71 -3.66
N LEU A 17 -18.65 3.13 -2.54
CA LEU A 17 -19.34 3.38 -1.28
C LEU A 17 -20.07 4.74 -1.26
N GLY A 18 -19.96 5.55 -2.31
CA GLY A 18 -20.62 6.86 -2.42
C GLY A 18 -19.89 8.00 -1.71
N ALA A 19 -18.61 7.84 -1.39
CA ALA A 19 -17.83 8.90 -0.76
C ALA A 19 -17.41 10.00 -1.78
N ASP A 20 -17.34 11.24 -1.33
CA ASP A 20 -16.74 12.38 -2.03
C ASP A 20 -15.20 12.27 -1.97
N VAL A 21 -14.60 11.56 -2.92
CA VAL A 21 -13.17 11.28 -2.92
C VAL A 21 -12.38 12.43 -3.56
N VAL A 22 -11.41 12.97 -2.83
CA VAL A 22 -10.38 13.89 -3.34
C VAL A 22 -9.05 13.15 -3.40
N GLY A 23 -8.58 12.90 -4.61
CA GLY A 23 -7.31 12.20 -4.85
C GLY A 23 -6.15 13.19 -5.02
N VAL A 24 -5.07 13.01 -4.24
CA VAL A 24 -3.84 13.80 -4.38
C VAL A 24 -2.69 12.87 -4.73
N GLY A 25 -1.87 13.21 -5.71
CA GLY A 25 -0.70 12.42 -6.10
C GLY A 25 0.07 13.02 -7.27
N LEU A 26 1.18 12.38 -7.62
CA LEU A 26 1.99 12.72 -8.79
C LEU A 26 1.31 12.20 -10.07
N GLU A 27 1.93 12.38 -11.22
CA GLU A 27 1.48 11.73 -12.46
C GLU A 27 1.53 10.20 -12.35
N PRO A 28 0.61 9.47 -13.00
CA PRO A 28 0.69 8.02 -13.11
C PRO A 28 2.03 7.59 -13.72
N TYR A 29 2.57 6.49 -13.23
CA TYR A 29 3.86 5.99 -13.72
C TYR A 29 3.77 5.45 -15.15
N SER A 30 2.63 4.88 -15.51
CA SER A 30 2.38 4.33 -16.85
C SER A 30 0.89 4.35 -17.22
N GLY A 31 0.61 4.24 -18.52
CA GLY A 31 -0.76 4.06 -19.03
C GLY A 31 -1.40 2.72 -18.63
N LYS A 32 -0.62 1.78 -18.10
CA LYS A 32 -1.08 0.46 -17.63
C LYS A 32 -1.47 0.46 -16.14
N ASP A 33 -1.23 1.55 -15.40
CA ASP A 33 -1.56 1.61 -13.98
C ASP A 33 -3.07 1.45 -13.75
N ASN A 34 -3.46 0.72 -12.71
CA ASN A 34 -4.88 0.53 -12.35
C ASN A 34 -5.66 1.84 -12.27
N TYR A 35 -5.00 2.91 -11.84
CA TYR A 35 -5.59 4.25 -11.81
C TYR A 35 -6.04 4.72 -13.21
N VAL A 36 -5.19 4.54 -14.23
CA VAL A 36 -5.47 4.96 -15.61
C VAL A 36 -6.52 4.04 -16.23
N LEU A 37 -6.34 2.73 -16.10
CA LEU A 37 -7.21 1.72 -16.69
C LEU A 37 -8.65 1.77 -16.15
N SER A 38 -8.82 2.02 -14.87
CA SER A 38 -10.15 2.16 -14.25
C SER A 38 -10.84 3.47 -14.56
N GLY A 39 -10.09 4.46 -15.04
CA GLY A 39 -10.60 5.82 -15.26
C GLY A 39 -11.11 6.50 -13.98
N ILE A 40 -10.68 6.02 -12.80
CA ILE A 40 -11.21 6.49 -11.51
C ILE A 40 -10.98 7.99 -11.30
N GLY A 41 -9.91 8.56 -11.85
CA GLY A 41 -9.65 9.99 -11.77
C GLY A 41 -10.78 10.86 -12.33
N ASN A 42 -11.54 10.35 -13.32
CA ASN A 42 -12.69 11.06 -13.91
C ASN A 42 -14.00 10.84 -13.14
N LYS A 43 -14.01 9.97 -12.13
CA LYS A 43 -15.20 9.59 -11.35
C LYS A 43 -15.20 10.17 -9.95
N ILE A 44 -14.04 10.52 -9.42
CA ILE A 44 -13.90 11.10 -8.08
C ILE A 44 -14.16 12.61 -8.11
N LYS A 45 -14.43 13.21 -6.95
CA LYS A 45 -14.79 14.64 -6.81
C LYS A 45 -13.69 15.57 -7.31
N ALA A 46 -12.42 15.24 -7.03
CA ALA A 46 -11.27 15.99 -7.54
C ALA A 46 -10.05 15.10 -7.67
N ASP A 47 -9.28 15.36 -8.72
CA ASP A 47 -8.04 14.68 -9.07
C ASP A 47 -6.90 15.70 -9.16
N ILE A 48 -6.07 15.79 -8.11
CA ILE A 48 -5.10 16.87 -7.92
C ILE A 48 -3.67 16.33 -8.06
N ARG A 49 -2.90 16.96 -8.96
CA ARG A 49 -1.47 16.71 -9.10
C ARG A 49 -0.71 17.57 -8.09
N ALA A 50 -0.13 16.94 -7.09
CA ALA A 50 0.72 17.60 -6.09
C ALA A 50 1.69 16.61 -5.45
N ASP A 51 2.85 17.15 -5.07
CA ASP A 51 3.86 16.41 -4.30
C ASP A 51 3.61 16.62 -2.80
N ILE A 52 3.64 15.56 -2.01
CA ILE A 52 3.48 15.65 -0.55
C ILE A 52 4.66 16.35 0.14
N ARG A 53 5.79 16.54 -0.55
CA ARG A 53 6.91 17.34 -0.06
C ARG A 53 6.57 18.84 -0.04
N ASP A 54 5.62 19.28 -0.84
CA ASP A 54 5.10 20.65 -0.80
C ASP A 54 4.02 20.80 0.26
N GLY A 55 4.44 21.08 1.49
CA GLY A 55 3.55 21.26 2.64
C GLY A 55 2.61 22.47 2.49
N GLN A 56 3.02 23.53 1.76
CA GLN A 56 2.15 24.68 1.52
C GLN A 56 1.00 24.31 0.58
N ARG A 57 1.32 23.61 -0.51
CA ARG A 57 0.29 23.12 -1.45
C ARG A 57 -0.70 22.16 -0.80
N LEU A 58 -0.23 21.28 0.10
CA LEU A 58 -1.12 20.42 0.87
C LEU A 58 -2.10 21.21 1.73
N LYS A 59 -1.63 22.25 2.44
CA LYS A 59 -2.52 23.10 3.25
C LYS A 59 -3.57 23.83 2.41
N GLU A 60 -3.22 24.28 1.21
CA GLU A 60 -4.17 24.88 0.27
C GLU A 60 -5.23 23.88 -0.15
N ILE A 61 -4.85 22.66 -0.56
CA ILE A 61 -5.76 21.59 -0.94
C ILE A 61 -6.71 21.23 0.23
N PHE A 62 -6.18 21.06 1.42
CA PHE A 62 -7.00 20.77 2.60
C PHE A 62 -7.93 21.92 2.95
N GLY A 63 -7.48 23.16 2.79
CA GLY A 63 -8.30 24.37 2.97
C GLY A 63 -9.44 24.47 1.97
N GLU A 64 -9.21 24.08 0.72
CA GLU A 64 -10.21 24.10 -0.36
C GLU A 64 -11.27 23.00 -0.20
N TYR A 65 -10.81 21.76 0.03
CA TYR A 65 -11.70 20.58 -0.01
C TYR A 65 -12.25 20.17 1.35
N GLN A 66 -11.70 20.68 2.46
CA GLN A 66 -12.14 20.40 3.83
C GLN A 66 -12.42 18.91 4.11
N PRO A 67 -11.42 18.01 3.91
CA PRO A 67 -11.65 16.58 4.09
C PRO A 67 -12.00 16.26 5.56
N GLU A 68 -12.84 15.25 5.75
CA GLU A 68 -13.19 14.74 7.09
C GLU A 68 -12.32 13.53 7.46
N ILE A 69 -11.97 12.69 6.48
CA ILE A 69 -11.13 11.50 6.65
C ILE A 69 -9.95 11.59 5.70
N VAL A 70 -8.76 11.31 6.20
CA VAL A 70 -7.51 11.33 5.43
C VAL A 70 -6.84 9.97 5.48
N PHE A 71 -6.65 9.35 4.31
CA PHE A 71 -5.81 8.17 4.13
C PHE A 71 -4.49 8.57 3.47
N HIS A 72 -3.38 8.46 4.18
CA HIS A 72 -2.05 8.80 3.67
C HIS A 72 -1.30 7.56 3.18
N LEU A 73 -1.36 7.30 1.86
CA LEU A 73 -0.69 6.16 1.20
C LEU A 73 0.56 6.60 0.41
N ALA A 74 0.85 7.88 0.38
CA ALA A 74 1.95 8.44 -0.42
C ALA A 74 3.31 8.02 0.13
N ALA A 75 4.16 7.46 -0.72
CA ALA A 75 5.53 7.08 -0.37
C ALA A 75 6.40 6.83 -1.62
N GLN A 76 7.72 6.89 -1.47
CA GLN A 76 8.64 6.14 -2.32
C GLN A 76 8.72 4.70 -1.75
N PRO A 77 8.14 3.66 -2.41
CA PRO A 77 7.94 2.35 -1.80
C PRO A 77 8.96 1.27 -2.23
N LEU A 78 9.94 1.62 -3.05
CA LEU A 78 10.85 0.66 -3.67
C LEU A 78 12.18 0.59 -2.90
N VAL A 79 12.49 -0.58 -2.35
CA VAL A 79 13.72 -0.81 -1.57
C VAL A 79 14.97 -0.54 -2.41
N ARG A 80 15.07 -1.13 -3.60
CA ARG A 80 16.26 -0.96 -4.46
C ARG A 80 16.48 0.50 -4.85
N LEU A 81 15.42 1.17 -5.29
CA LEU A 81 15.51 2.59 -5.64
C LEU A 81 15.96 3.45 -4.45
N SER A 82 15.64 3.05 -3.21
CA SER A 82 16.05 3.80 -2.02
C SER A 82 17.57 3.83 -1.82
N TYR A 83 18.30 2.85 -2.33
CA TYR A 83 19.78 2.88 -2.32
C TYR A 83 20.34 3.89 -3.33
N GLU A 84 19.64 4.14 -4.43
CA GLU A 84 20.03 5.09 -5.47
C GLU A 84 19.66 6.54 -5.09
N ILE A 85 18.50 6.73 -4.47
CA ILE A 85 17.96 8.04 -4.09
C ILE A 85 17.62 8.12 -2.58
N PRO A 86 18.57 7.90 -1.66
CA PRO A 86 18.27 7.81 -0.23
C PRO A 86 17.70 9.12 0.33
N VAL A 87 18.24 10.28 -0.04
CA VAL A 87 17.78 11.59 0.43
C VAL A 87 16.32 11.82 0.01
N GLU A 88 16.01 11.65 -1.27
CA GLU A 88 14.64 11.83 -1.77
C GLU A 88 13.66 10.83 -1.12
N THR A 89 14.14 9.61 -0.81
CA THR A 89 13.34 8.61 -0.08
C THR A 89 12.92 9.13 1.30
N TYR A 90 13.84 9.75 2.05
CA TYR A 90 13.52 10.36 3.34
C TYR A 90 12.66 11.61 3.21
N GLU A 91 12.96 12.49 2.27
CA GLU A 91 12.14 13.68 2.00
C GLU A 91 10.69 13.29 1.68
N THR A 92 10.50 12.30 0.81
CA THR A 92 9.16 11.84 0.44
C THR A 92 8.48 11.12 1.60
N ASN A 93 9.15 10.15 2.22
CA ASN A 93 8.51 9.29 3.20
C ASN A 93 8.34 10.00 4.55
N VAL A 94 9.39 10.60 5.08
CA VAL A 94 9.37 11.21 6.41
C VAL A 94 8.79 12.62 6.35
N MET A 95 9.40 13.51 5.56
CA MET A 95 8.94 14.90 5.50
C MET A 95 7.57 15.01 4.85
N GLY A 96 7.29 14.22 3.80
CA GLY A 96 5.96 14.15 3.21
C GLY A 96 4.89 13.69 4.21
N THR A 97 5.18 12.69 5.05
CA THR A 97 4.25 12.26 6.12
C THR A 97 4.03 13.37 7.15
N ILE A 98 5.09 14.08 7.56
CA ILE A 98 4.99 15.22 8.47
C ILE A 98 4.13 16.33 7.85
N ASN A 99 4.35 16.67 6.58
CA ASN A 99 3.55 17.68 5.88
C ASN A 99 2.05 17.33 5.83
N VAL A 100 1.71 16.05 5.61
CA VAL A 100 0.31 15.60 5.66
C VAL A 100 -0.26 15.75 7.07
N MET A 101 0.48 15.37 8.12
CA MET A 101 0.03 15.56 9.51
C MET A 101 -0.14 17.03 9.88
N GLU A 102 0.72 17.91 9.37
CA GLU A 102 0.58 19.37 9.56
C GLU A 102 -0.62 19.95 8.80
N ALA A 103 -0.94 19.42 7.61
CA ALA A 103 -2.16 19.79 6.90
C ALA A 103 -3.41 19.32 7.67
N ILE A 104 -3.40 18.10 8.23
CA ILE A 104 -4.45 17.60 9.12
C ILE A 104 -4.60 18.54 10.33
N ARG A 105 -3.49 18.91 10.98
CA ARG A 105 -3.50 19.78 12.16
C ARG A 105 -4.06 21.17 11.88
N ALA A 106 -3.82 21.69 10.68
CA ALA A 106 -4.30 23.00 10.27
C ALA A 106 -5.78 23.02 9.82
N THR A 107 -6.41 21.86 9.63
CA THR A 107 -7.74 21.75 8.99
C THR A 107 -8.79 21.20 9.96
N LYS A 108 -9.72 22.07 10.37
CA LYS A 108 -10.73 21.74 11.41
C LYS A 108 -11.76 20.68 11.01
N SER A 109 -11.99 20.50 9.73
CA SER A 109 -12.92 19.47 9.21
C SER A 109 -12.42 18.06 9.42
N VAL A 110 -11.09 17.84 9.50
CA VAL A 110 -10.51 16.51 9.65
C VAL A 110 -10.87 15.94 11.02
N LYS A 111 -11.43 14.73 11.00
CA LYS A 111 -11.78 13.92 12.18
C LYS A 111 -10.90 12.68 12.30
N VAL A 112 -10.52 12.08 11.19
CA VAL A 112 -9.77 10.82 11.14
C VAL A 112 -8.57 10.94 10.21
N GLY A 113 -7.39 10.55 10.70
CA GLY A 113 -6.18 10.38 9.91
C GLY A 113 -5.64 8.95 10.04
N VAL A 114 -5.59 8.21 8.93
CA VAL A 114 -4.99 6.88 8.84
C VAL A 114 -3.70 6.99 8.04
N MET A 115 -2.57 6.76 8.71
CA MET A 115 -1.21 6.90 8.16
C MET A 115 -0.67 5.53 7.79
N ILE A 116 -0.52 5.26 6.48
CA ILE A 116 -0.11 3.94 5.98
C ILE A 116 1.42 3.85 5.93
N THR A 117 1.98 2.92 6.68
CA THR A 117 3.40 2.59 6.68
C THR A 117 3.64 1.20 6.08
N THR A 118 4.39 0.32 6.72
CA THR A 118 4.78 -1.00 6.22
C THR A 118 5.24 -1.91 7.34
N ASP A 119 5.23 -3.22 7.12
CA ASP A 119 5.89 -4.23 7.95
C ASP A 119 7.41 -4.00 8.11
N LYS A 120 8.04 -3.37 7.12
CA LYS A 120 9.48 -3.07 7.10
C LYS A 120 9.91 -1.93 8.03
N CYS A 121 8.97 -1.34 8.78
CA CYS A 121 9.28 -0.33 9.79
C CYS A 121 9.91 -0.93 11.07
N TYR A 122 9.80 -2.23 11.27
CA TYR A 122 10.36 -2.91 12.42
C TYR A 122 11.87 -3.17 12.29
N ASP A 123 12.55 -3.21 13.44
CA ASP A 123 13.93 -3.71 13.55
C ASP A 123 13.93 -5.24 13.34
N ASN A 124 14.13 -5.66 12.07
CA ASN A 124 13.91 -7.03 11.67
C ASN A 124 14.99 -7.98 12.21
N LYS A 125 14.61 -8.84 13.14
CA LYS A 125 15.41 -9.94 13.74
C LYS A 125 15.00 -11.32 13.24
N GLU A 126 14.19 -11.37 12.16
CA GLU A 126 13.70 -12.59 11.54
C GLU A 126 12.95 -13.52 12.51
N GLN A 127 12.16 -12.95 13.44
CA GLN A 127 11.40 -13.72 14.43
C GLN A 127 10.17 -14.40 13.81
N ALA A 128 9.96 -15.67 14.18
CA ALA A 128 8.92 -16.52 13.61
C ALA A 128 7.51 -16.18 14.10
N GLU A 129 7.38 -15.59 15.28
CA GLU A 129 6.08 -15.23 15.89
C GLU A 129 5.44 -14.00 15.23
N GLY A 130 6.15 -13.34 14.33
CA GLY A 130 5.74 -12.08 13.72
C GLY A 130 5.85 -10.88 14.67
N TYR A 131 5.96 -9.68 14.09
CA TYR A 131 6.11 -8.44 14.85
C TYR A 131 4.79 -7.97 15.41
N VAL A 132 4.76 -7.60 16.69
CA VAL A 132 3.64 -6.92 17.34
C VAL A 132 3.84 -5.40 17.30
N GLU A 133 2.76 -4.65 17.52
CA GLU A 133 2.76 -3.18 17.37
C GLU A 133 3.65 -2.45 18.38
N THR A 134 4.09 -3.10 19.42
CA THR A 134 4.99 -2.57 20.45
C THR A 134 6.46 -2.86 20.20
N ASP A 135 6.79 -3.65 19.19
CA ASP A 135 8.17 -3.97 18.84
C ASP A 135 8.93 -2.74 18.33
N SER A 136 10.26 -2.79 18.47
CA SER A 136 11.14 -1.70 18.11
C SER A 136 11.10 -1.39 16.61
N PHE A 137 11.12 -0.12 16.28
CA PHE A 137 11.29 0.34 14.90
C PHE A 137 12.78 0.34 14.52
N GLY A 138 13.02 0.12 13.21
CA GLY A 138 14.35 0.08 12.66
C GLY A 138 14.32 0.16 11.13
N GLY A 139 15.12 -0.64 10.50
CA GLY A 139 15.20 -0.81 9.06
C GLY A 139 16.63 -0.82 8.58
N TYR A 140 17.00 -1.86 7.82
CA TYR A 140 18.35 -2.04 7.31
C TYR A 140 18.64 -1.10 6.13
N ASP A 141 17.72 -1.00 5.20
CA ASP A 141 17.84 -0.17 4.00
C ASP A 141 17.18 1.21 4.18
N PRO A 142 17.50 2.20 3.31
CA PRO A 142 16.96 3.56 3.42
C PRO A 142 15.43 3.63 3.37
N TYR A 143 14.77 2.76 2.59
CA TYR A 143 13.31 2.69 2.57
C TYR A 143 12.75 2.22 3.91
N SER A 144 13.20 1.07 4.40
CA SER A 144 12.77 0.48 5.66
C SER A 144 12.99 1.43 6.83
N SER A 145 14.18 2.00 6.91
CA SER A 145 14.57 3.00 7.92
C SER A 145 13.70 4.26 7.83
N SER A 146 13.41 4.77 6.63
CA SER A 146 12.50 5.92 6.46
C SER A 146 11.09 5.61 6.97
N LYS A 147 10.61 4.38 6.82
CA LYS A 147 9.30 3.96 7.33
C LYS A 147 9.28 3.79 8.85
N GLY A 148 10.36 3.31 9.45
CA GLY A 148 10.55 3.35 10.91
C GLY A 148 10.53 4.77 11.46
N ALA A 149 11.22 5.70 10.78
CA ALA A 149 11.19 7.12 11.12
C ALA A 149 9.78 7.75 10.96
N CYS A 150 9.00 7.34 9.96
CA CYS A 150 7.59 7.74 9.84
C CYS A 150 6.78 7.32 11.08
N GLU A 151 6.92 6.08 11.55
CA GLU A 151 6.20 5.59 12.74
C GLU A 151 6.58 6.40 13.99
N ILE A 152 7.85 6.72 14.17
CA ILE A 152 8.34 7.58 15.26
C ILE A 152 7.70 8.97 15.16
N ALA A 153 7.68 9.57 13.97
CA ALA A 153 7.05 10.87 13.75
C ALA A 153 5.53 10.82 14.03
N ILE A 154 4.83 9.81 13.52
CA ILE A 154 3.38 9.64 13.75
C ILE A 154 3.09 9.48 15.25
N GLN A 155 3.88 8.68 15.97
CA GLN A 155 3.75 8.57 17.42
C GLN A 155 3.96 9.91 18.14
N SER A 156 4.95 10.68 17.71
CA SER A 156 5.23 12.01 18.26
C SER A 156 4.04 12.96 18.06
N TRP A 157 3.50 13.05 16.82
CA TRP A 157 2.34 13.89 16.53
C TRP A 157 1.10 13.46 17.31
N ARG A 158 0.84 12.16 17.42
CA ARG A 158 -0.26 11.62 18.22
C ARG A 158 -0.15 11.98 19.69
N ARG A 159 1.04 11.94 20.28
CA ARG A 159 1.25 12.30 21.69
C ARG A 159 1.23 13.80 21.93
N SER A 160 1.74 14.58 21.01
CA SER A 160 1.97 16.02 21.20
C SER A 160 0.81 16.90 20.73
N PHE A 161 0.13 16.52 19.64
CA PHE A 161 -0.88 17.35 18.98
C PHE A 161 -2.25 16.69 18.87
N PHE A 162 -2.30 15.36 18.88
CA PHE A 162 -3.52 14.57 18.72
C PHE A 162 -3.69 13.55 19.87
N ASN A 163 -3.33 13.96 21.10
CA ASN A 163 -3.42 13.08 22.26
C ASN A 163 -4.89 12.74 22.55
N PRO A 164 -5.29 11.45 22.56
CA PRO A 164 -6.67 11.07 22.84
C PRO A 164 -7.23 11.64 24.16
N ALA A 165 -6.38 11.87 25.17
CA ALA A 165 -6.80 12.48 26.44
C ALA A 165 -7.22 13.95 26.31
N ASP A 166 -6.82 14.62 25.24
CA ASP A 166 -7.13 16.03 24.95
C ASP A 166 -8.19 16.20 23.86
N TYR A 167 -8.76 15.07 23.38
CA TYR A 167 -9.82 15.10 22.37
C TYR A 167 -11.03 15.90 22.86
N GLY A 168 -11.54 16.76 21.98
CA GLY A 168 -12.66 17.67 22.31
C GLY A 168 -12.24 18.93 23.09
N LYS A 169 -10.98 19.02 23.55
CA LYS A 169 -10.43 20.22 24.22
C LYS A 169 -9.51 21.01 23.29
N ASN A 170 -8.44 20.38 22.83
CA ASN A 170 -7.40 21.00 22.00
C ASN A 170 -7.50 20.62 20.52
N HIS A 171 -8.08 19.47 20.22
CA HIS A 171 -8.28 18.96 18.87
C HIS A 171 -9.51 18.05 18.79
N THR A 172 -9.91 17.70 17.56
CA THR A 172 -10.98 16.72 17.27
C THR A 172 -10.54 15.69 16.23
N VAL A 173 -9.26 15.37 16.22
CA VAL A 173 -8.66 14.44 15.25
C VAL A 173 -8.27 13.14 15.96
N SER A 174 -8.68 12.02 15.39
CA SER A 174 -8.18 10.68 15.70
C SER A 174 -7.07 10.33 14.71
N LEU A 175 -5.88 9.94 15.20
CA LEU A 175 -4.73 9.62 14.36
C LEU A 175 -4.22 8.21 14.65
N ALA A 176 -4.18 7.34 13.63
CA ALA A 176 -3.61 6.00 13.71
C ALA A 176 -2.57 5.75 12.62
N SER A 177 -1.64 4.83 12.86
CA SER A 177 -0.79 4.25 11.81
C SER A 177 -1.19 2.81 11.52
N VAL A 178 -1.02 2.39 10.27
CA VAL A 178 -1.31 1.03 9.83
C VAL A 178 -0.13 0.45 9.06
N ARG A 179 0.19 -0.79 9.35
CA ARG A 179 1.30 -1.52 8.77
C ARG A 179 0.75 -2.74 8.05
N ALA A 180 1.21 -2.95 6.84
CA ALA A 180 0.82 -4.09 6.02
C ALA A 180 2.06 -4.71 5.38
N GLY A 181 1.98 -5.98 5.09
CA GLY A 181 3.04 -6.76 4.47
C GLY A 181 3.12 -6.59 2.96
N ASN A 182 3.44 -7.67 2.27
CA ASN A 182 3.58 -7.71 0.83
C ASN A 182 2.20 -7.80 0.15
N VAL A 183 1.66 -6.64 -0.20
CA VAL A 183 0.34 -6.53 -0.83
C VAL A 183 0.44 -6.77 -2.33
N ILE A 184 -0.36 -7.69 -2.83
CA ILE A 184 -0.48 -8.06 -4.25
C ILE A 184 -1.88 -7.78 -4.79
N GLY A 185 -2.01 -7.58 -6.09
CA GLY A 185 -3.31 -7.34 -6.75
C GLY A 185 -3.14 -6.93 -8.20
N GLY A 186 -4.24 -6.86 -8.92
CA GLY A 186 -4.25 -6.43 -10.30
C GLY A 186 -3.88 -4.96 -10.49
N GLY A 187 -3.18 -4.66 -11.58
CA GLY A 187 -2.78 -3.29 -11.96
C GLY A 187 -1.60 -2.71 -11.19
N ASP A 188 -0.83 -3.55 -10.49
CA ASP A 188 0.52 -3.21 -10.03
C ASP A 188 1.51 -3.49 -11.17
N TRP A 189 2.25 -2.47 -11.61
CA TRP A 189 3.27 -2.58 -12.65
C TRP A 189 4.64 -2.12 -12.18
N ALA A 190 4.82 -1.95 -10.87
CA ALA A 190 6.09 -1.53 -10.30
C ALA A 190 7.20 -2.55 -10.63
N LEU A 191 8.42 -2.04 -10.84
CA LEU A 191 9.61 -2.86 -11.01
C LEU A 191 10.01 -3.51 -9.68
N ASP A 192 10.76 -4.59 -9.76
CA ASP A 192 11.31 -5.30 -8.60
C ASP A 192 10.24 -5.87 -7.64
N ARG A 193 9.05 -6.13 -8.15
CA ARG A 193 7.98 -6.82 -7.43
C ARG A 193 7.62 -8.12 -8.13
N ILE A 194 7.45 -9.18 -7.36
CA ILE A 194 7.30 -10.54 -7.90
C ILE A 194 6.13 -10.67 -8.89
N ILE A 195 4.94 -10.18 -8.57
CA ILE A 195 3.77 -10.32 -9.45
C ILE A 195 3.97 -9.56 -10.77
N PRO A 196 4.28 -8.24 -10.77
CA PRO A 196 4.57 -7.52 -12.01
C PRO A 196 5.71 -8.14 -12.83
N ASP A 197 6.78 -8.63 -12.18
CA ASP A 197 7.91 -9.26 -12.86
C ASP A 197 7.48 -10.57 -13.52
N CYS A 198 6.71 -11.42 -12.83
CA CYS A 198 6.13 -12.62 -13.42
C CYS A 198 5.22 -12.31 -14.62
N ILE A 199 4.34 -11.31 -14.50
CA ILE A 199 3.43 -10.93 -15.59
C ILE A 199 4.21 -10.46 -16.82
N ARG A 200 5.22 -9.59 -16.64
CA ARG A 200 6.07 -9.15 -17.75
C ARG A 200 6.78 -10.29 -18.45
N ALA A 201 7.32 -11.24 -17.69
CA ALA A 201 7.99 -12.42 -18.26
C ALA A 201 7.00 -13.32 -19.02
N LEU A 202 5.80 -13.57 -18.45
CA LEU A 202 4.74 -14.34 -19.10
C LEU A 202 4.26 -13.68 -20.39
N GLU A 203 4.04 -12.35 -20.40
CA GLU A 203 3.66 -11.60 -21.60
C GLU A 203 4.74 -11.65 -22.70
N ALA A 204 6.02 -11.65 -22.30
CA ALA A 204 7.17 -11.72 -23.19
C ALA A 204 7.54 -13.17 -23.60
N HIS A 205 6.85 -14.19 -23.10
CA HIS A 205 7.19 -15.61 -23.25
C HIS A 205 8.65 -15.92 -22.87
N GLN A 206 9.12 -15.30 -21.79
CA GLN A 206 10.46 -15.49 -21.23
C GLN A 206 10.39 -16.22 -19.89
N PRO A 207 11.45 -16.90 -19.46
CA PRO A 207 11.53 -17.47 -18.11
C PRO A 207 11.38 -16.38 -17.04
N ILE A 208 10.66 -16.71 -15.97
CA ILE A 208 10.49 -15.84 -14.82
C ILE A 208 11.71 -16.00 -13.91
N GLU A 209 12.54 -14.99 -13.84
CA GLU A 209 13.75 -14.98 -13.01
C GLU A 209 13.43 -14.65 -11.55
N ILE A 210 13.72 -15.58 -10.65
CA ILE A 210 13.49 -15.46 -9.21
C ILE A 210 14.81 -15.25 -8.48
N ARG A 211 15.01 -14.07 -7.88
CA ARG A 211 16.26 -13.68 -7.19
C ARG A 211 16.38 -14.26 -5.79
N SER A 212 15.27 -14.36 -5.07
CA SER A 212 15.24 -14.81 -3.66
C SER A 212 14.13 -15.85 -3.46
N PRO A 213 14.24 -17.05 -4.04
CA PRO A 213 13.18 -18.07 -4.10
C PRO A 213 12.70 -18.51 -2.70
N ARG A 214 13.60 -18.56 -1.74
CA ARG A 214 13.34 -19.06 -0.38
C ARG A 214 12.86 -17.99 0.60
N SER A 215 12.83 -16.72 0.19
CA SER A 215 12.36 -15.65 1.05
C SER A 215 10.87 -15.79 1.34
N VAL A 216 10.51 -15.72 2.61
CA VAL A 216 9.13 -15.83 3.11
C VAL A 216 8.58 -14.43 3.35
N ARG A 217 7.35 -14.18 2.89
CA ARG A 217 6.69 -12.88 3.03
C ARG A 217 5.22 -13.06 3.39
N PRO A 218 4.64 -12.10 4.13
CA PRO A 218 3.22 -12.06 4.46
C PRO A 218 2.41 -11.53 3.29
N TRP A 219 2.16 -12.38 2.27
CA TRP A 219 1.43 -12.02 1.08
C TRP A 219 -0.05 -11.86 1.36
N GLU A 220 -0.63 -10.75 0.92
CA GLU A 220 -2.06 -10.51 1.04
C GLU A 220 -2.62 -9.78 -0.20
N HIS A 221 -3.88 -10.05 -0.54
CA HIS A 221 -4.55 -9.33 -1.62
C HIS A 221 -4.82 -7.88 -1.20
N VAL A 222 -4.73 -6.94 -2.16
CA VAL A 222 -4.88 -5.50 -1.89
C VAL A 222 -6.18 -5.14 -1.16
N LEU A 223 -7.25 -5.86 -1.39
CA LEU A 223 -8.54 -5.63 -0.73
C LEU A 223 -8.52 -6.00 0.76
N GLU A 224 -7.62 -6.89 1.20
CA GLU A 224 -7.52 -7.28 2.61
C GLU A 224 -7.10 -6.10 3.50
N PRO A 225 -5.92 -5.50 3.34
CA PRO A 225 -5.52 -4.38 4.18
C PRO A 225 -6.41 -3.16 3.97
N LEU A 226 -6.93 -2.93 2.75
CA LEU A 226 -7.86 -1.83 2.49
C LEU A 226 -9.16 -1.98 3.27
N SER A 227 -9.71 -3.22 3.39
CA SER A 227 -10.88 -3.48 4.23
C SER A 227 -10.62 -3.11 5.69
N GLY A 228 -9.42 -3.46 6.17
CA GLY A 228 -8.97 -3.13 7.53
C GLY A 228 -8.81 -1.63 7.75
N TYR A 229 -8.27 -0.90 6.77
CA TYR A 229 -8.12 0.57 6.87
C TYR A 229 -9.48 1.27 6.92
N LEU A 230 -10.44 0.82 6.12
CA LEU A 230 -11.80 1.36 6.12
C LEU A 230 -12.52 1.07 7.43
N LEU A 231 -12.43 -0.16 7.95
CA LEU A 231 -12.99 -0.53 9.24
C LEU A 231 -12.37 0.28 10.38
N LEU A 232 -11.04 0.42 10.39
CA LEU A 232 -10.34 1.23 11.39
C LEU A 232 -10.80 2.69 11.33
N ALA A 233 -10.94 3.27 10.14
CA ALA A 233 -11.42 4.65 9.99
C ALA A 233 -12.86 4.81 10.50
N GLN A 234 -13.72 3.84 10.26
CA GLN A 234 -15.09 3.79 10.78
C GLN A 234 -15.10 3.75 12.32
N GLU A 235 -14.30 2.88 12.93
CA GLU A 235 -14.22 2.78 14.39
C GLU A 235 -13.60 4.03 15.03
N MET A 236 -12.58 4.62 14.39
CA MET A 236 -12.01 5.89 14.84
C MET A 236 -12.99 7.05 14.73
N TRP A 237 -13.91 7.01 13.78
CA TRP A 237 -14.99 7.99 13.67
C TRP A 237 -16.02 7.83 14.77
N ALA A 238 -16.43 6.59 15.06
CA ALA A 238 -17.42 6.28 16.09
C ALA A 238 -16.87 6.41 17.52
N HIS A 239 -15.59 6.03 17.70
CA HIS A 239 -14.90 5.95 19.00
C HIS A 239 -13.55 6.69 18.93
N PRO A 240 -13.55 8.04 18.86
CA PRO A 240 -12.39 8.82 18.41
C PRO A 240 -11.17 8.78 19.35
N THR A 241 -11.29 8.21 20.53
CA THR A 241 -10.18 8.13 21.50
C THR A 241 -9.64 6.70 21.69
N GLU A 242 -10.31 5.68 21.14
CA GLU A 242 -10.03 4.28 21.50
C GLU A 242 -9.05 3.58 20.55
N PHE A 243 -8.98 4.01 19.28
CA PHE A 243 -8.21 3.32 18.23
C PHE A 243 -7.00 4.13 17.73
N CYS A 244 -6.61 5.19 18.45
CA CYS A 244 -5.51 6.08 18.08
C CYS A 244 -4.14 5.47 18.38
N GLU A 245 -3.78 4.39 17.66
CA GLU A 245 -2.52 3.63 17.86
C GLU A 245 -1.98 3.06 16.55
N GLY A 246 -0.92 2.25 16.63
CA GLY A 246 -0.42 1.46 15.50
C GLY A 246 -1.21 0.17 15.36
N TRP A 247 -1.44 -0.28 14.11
CA TRP A 247 -2.20 -1.49 13.79
C TRP A 247 -1.50 -2.30 12.71
N ASN A 248 -1.34 -3.61 12.94
CA ASN A 248 -0.81 -4.55 11.97
C ASN A 248 -1.94 -5.23 11.20
N PHE A 249 -1.84 -5.25 9.86
CA PHE A 249 -2.72 -5.99 8.96
C PHE A 249 -1.87 -6.96 8.14
N GLY A 250 -2.29 -8.19 8.03
CA GLY A 250 -1.55 -9.24 7.33
C GLY A 250 -2.35 -10.52 7.20
N PRO A 251 -1.82 -11.52 6.48
CA PRO A 251 -2.44 -12.84 6.38
C PRO A 251 -2.36 -13.59 7.71
N GLU A 252 -3.17 -14.63 7.85
CA GLU A 252 -2.96 -15.62 8.92
C GLU A 252 -1.60 -16.33 8.72
N MET A 253 -1.00 -16.78 9.81
CA MET A 253 0.33 -17.41 9.80
C MET A 253 0.42 -18.63 8.87
N GLU A 254 -0.68 -19.35 8.74
CA GLU A 254 -0.80 -20.53 7.87
C GLU A 254 -0.84 -20.19 6.37
N SER A 255 -1.04 -18.93 6.03
CA SER A 255 -1.11 -18.44 4.64
C SER A 255 0.20 -17.81 4.15
N VAL A 256 1.27 -17.92 4.94
CA VAL A 256 2.59 -17.40 4.58
C VAL A 256 3.25 -18.30 3.54
N SER A 257 3.84 -17.73 2.51
CA SER A 257 4.46 -18.48 1.40
C SER A 257 5.78 -17.88 0.96
N THR A 258 6.62 -18.71 0.39
CA THR A 258 7.88 -18.29 -0.24
C THR A 258 7.62 -17.57 -1.57
N VAL A 259 8.59 -16.79 -2.02
CA VAL A 259 8.53 -16.15 -3.35
C VAL A 259 8.35 -17.18 -4.45
N TRP A 260 9.01 -18.35 -4.34
CA TRP A 260 8.90 -19.44 -5.31
C TRP A 260 7.49 -20.03 -5.37
N GLU A 261 6.87 -20.28 -4.21
CA GLU A 261 5.49 -20.81 -4.15
C GLU A 261 4.48 -19.85 -4.75
N VAL A 262 4.60 -18.55 -4.49
CA VAL A 262 3.75 -17.52 -5.10
C VAL A 262 3.89 -17.49 -6.61
N ALA A 263 5.13 -17.50 -7.13
CA ALA A 263 5.38 -17.53 -8.57
C ALA A 263 4.86 -18.82 -9.21
N THR A 264 5.05 -19.98 -8.56
CA THR A 264 4.52 -21.27 -9.02
C THR A 264 2.99 -21.26 -9.09
N ALA A 265 2.32 -20.76 -8.08
CA ALA A 265 0.87 -20.64 -8.08
C ALA A 265 0.36 -19.75 -9.21
N LEU A 266 1.05 -18.63 -9.49
CA LEU A 266 0.70 -17.73 -10.59
C LEU A 266 0.86 -18.42 -11.96
N VAL A 267 1.98 -19.12 -12.20
CA VAL A 267 2.24 -19.89 -13.43
C VAL A 267 1.17 -20.96 -13.63
N ASN A 268 0.81 -21.69 -12.58
CA ASN A 268 -0.25 -22.70 -12.63
C ASN A 268 -1.60 -22.09 -13.04
N HIS A 269 -1.96 -20.91 -12.49
CA HIS A 269 -3.17 -20.21 -12.89
C HIS A 269 -3.13 -19.68 -14.33
N TYR A 270 -1.96 -19.25 -14.81
CA TYR A 270 -1.78 -18.83 -16.21
C TYR A 270 -1.85 -20.01 -17.17
N GLY A 271 -1.39 -21.20 -16.76
CA GLY A 271 -1.33 -22.42 -17.56
C GLY A 271 -0.07 -22.55 -18.41
N TYR A 272 0.87 -21.61 -18.31
CA TYR A 272 2.18 -21.64 -18.96
C TYR A 272 3.17 -20.75 -18.23
N GLY A 273 4.46 -20.94 -18.49
CA GLY A 273 5.59 -20.20 -17.91
C GLY A 273 6.60 -21.15 -17.26
N GLU A 274 7.82 -20.69 -17.18
CA GLU A 274 8.95 -21.40 -16.57
C GLU A 274 9.58 -20.51 -15.49
N LEU A 275 9.90 -21.10 -14.34
CA LEU A 275 10.61 -20.42 -13.26
C LEU A 275 12.10 -20.72 -13.34
N LYS A 276 12.93 -19.71 -13.17
CA LYS A 276 14.38 -19.83 -13.16
C LYS A 276 14.94 -19.20 -11.88
N ASP A 277 15.64 -19.99 -11.08
CA ASP A 277 16.40 -19.50 -9.92
C ASP A 277 17.65 -18.76 -10.41
N VAL A 278 17.72 -17.46 -10.10
CA VAL A 278 18.86 -16.59 -10.41
C VAL A 278 19.38 -15.94 -9.11
N SER A 279 19.28 -16.66 -7.99
CA SER A 279 19.77 -16.17 -6.70
C SER A 279 21.29 -15.92 -6.75
N ASP A 280 21.69 -14.76 -6.23
CA ASP A 280 23.07 -14.33 -6.15
C ASP A 280 23.44 -14.13 -4.67
N PRO A 281 24.46 -14.87 -4.16
CA PRO A 281 24.92 -14.72 -2.79
C PRO A 281 25.48 -13.33 -2.46
N GLU A 282 25.96 -12.58 -3.47
CA GLU A 282 26.53 -11.24 -3.31
C GLU A 282 25.49 -10.11 -3.53
N ALA A 283 24.19 -10.47 -3.74
CA ALA A 283 23.13 -9.50 -3.90
C ALA A 283 22.92 -8.62 -2.67
N LEU A 284 22.32 -7.46 -2.86
CA LEU A 284 21.90 -6.57 -1.77
C LEU A 284 21.08 -7.33 -0.74
N HIS A 285 21.31 -7.02 0.54
CA HIS A 285 20.62 -7.68 1.64
C HIS A 285 19.10 -7.53 1.51
N GLU A 286 18.40 -8.66 1.50
CA GLU A 286 16.95 -8.75 1.65
C GLU A 286 16.63 -9.68 2.82
N ALA A 287 15.77 -9.24 3.73
CA ALA A 287 15.32 -10.05 4.85
C ALA A 287 14.76 -11.40 4.37
N LYS A 288 15.11 -12.50 5.02
CA LYS A 288 14.61 -13.84 4.67
C LYS A 288 13.22 -14.09 5.24
N LEU A 289 12.96 -13.57 6.42
CA LEU A 289 11.69 -13.72 7.13
C LEU A 289 11.22 -12.34 7.63
N LEU A 290 9.99 -11.99 7.30
CA LEU A 290 9.30 -10.83 7.85
C LEU A 290 7.82 -11.15 7.94
N MET A 291 7.26 -11.10 9.13
CA MET A 291 5.86 -11.43 9.39
C MET A 291 5.26 -10.47 10.41
N LEU A 292 3.95 -10.26 10.32
CA LEU A 292 3.19 -9.44 11.25
C LEU A 292 2.30 -10.31 12.13
N ASN A 293 2.29 -10.03 13.42
CA ASN A 293 1.30 -10.56 14.33
C ASN A 293 0.03 -9.71 14.24
N ILE A 294 -1.08 -10.34 13.93
CA ILE A 294 -2.38 -9.67 13.73
C ILE A 294 -3.38 -9.90 14.87
N ASN A 295 -2.93 -10.43 16.00
CA ASN A 295 -3.83 -10.75 17.12
C ASN A 295 -4.54 -9.50 17.66
N LYS A 296 -3.87 -8.36 17.71
CA LYS A 296 -4.47 -7.12 18.18
C LYS A 296 -5.64 -6.68 17.29
N VAL A 297 -5.46 -6.65 15.98
CA VAL A 297 -6.53 -6.23 15.06
C VAL A 297 -7.68 -7.23 15.06
N LYS A 298 -7.40 -8.54 15.22
CA LYS A 298 -8.44 -9.58 15.36
C LYS A 298 -9.28 -9.40 16.63
N THR A 299 -8.64 -9.14 17.76
CA THR A 299 -9.33 -9.10 19.07
C THR A 299 -9.99 -7.76 19.36
N ARG A 300 -9.39 -6.65 18.97
CA ARG A 300 -9.89 -5.31 19.29
C ARG A 300 -10.73 -4.67 18.19
N LEU A 301 -10.40 -4.94 16.92
CA LEU A 301 -11.11 -4.38 15.77
C LEU A 301 -12.08 -5.40 15.12
N GLY A 302 -11.96 -6.69 15.46
CA GLY A 302 -12.76 -7.76 14.86
C GLY A 302 -12.40 -8.05 13.40
N TRP A 303 -11.34 -7.45 12.87
CA TRP A 303 -10.88 -7.70 11.51
C TRP A 303 -10.05 -8.98 11.42
N LYS A 304 -10.24 -9.72 10.35
CA LYS A 304 -9.42 -10.87 9.98
C LYS A 304 -9.34 -11.00 8.46
N PRO A 305 -8.22 -11.50 7.91
CA PRO A 305 -8.12 -11.78 6.49
C PRO A 305 -9.14 -12.85 6.07
N ARG A 306 -9.66 -12.72 4.86
CA ARG A 306 -10.68 -13.61 4.30
C ARG A 306 -10.14 -14.51 3.19
N LEU A 307 -9.05 -14.10 2.56
CA LEU A 307 -8.47 -14.79 1.43
C LEU A 307 -7.23 -15.57 1.86
N ASN A 308 -7.17 -16.84 1.49
CA ASN A 308 -5.92 -17.60 1.52
C ASN A 308 -5.06 -17.30 0.29
N MET A 309 -3.83 -17.79 0.27
CA MET A 309 -2.87 -17.52 -0.82
C MET A 309 -3.41 -17.92 -2.19
N ASN A 310 -4.04 -19.09 -2.32
CA ASN A 310 -4.57 -19.55 -3.61
C ASN A 310 -5.67 -18.62 -4.14
N SER A 311 -6.58 -18.20 -3.28
CA SER A 311 -7.63 -17.22 -3.63
C SER A 311 -7.04 -15.86 -4.01
N CYS A 312 -6.01 -15.40 -3.28
CA CYS A 312 -5.29 -14.17 -3.63
C CYS A 312 -4.69 -14.24 -5.04
N ILE A 313 -3.94 -15.32 -5.34
CA ILE A 313 -3.29 -15.49 -6.63
C ILE A 313 -4.31 -15.65 -7.75
N SER A 314 -5.41 -16.39 -7.52
CA SER A 314 -6.50 -16.50 -8.50
C SER A 314 -7.06 -15.14 -8.90
N LEU A 315 -7.43 -14.31 -7.92
CA LEU A 315 -7.95 -12.96 -8.19
C LEU A 315 -6.95 -12.09 -8.96
N VAL A 316 -5.68 -12.17 -8.59
CA VAL A 316 -4.59 -11.44 -9.26
C VAL A 316 -4.44 -11.91 -10.71
N ALA A 317 -4.33 -13.23 -10.93
CA ALA A 317 -4.19 -13.81 -12.26
C ALA A 317 -5.38 -13.48 -13.16
N ASP A 318 -6.59 -13.59 -12.64
CA ASP A 318 -7.82 -13.26 -13.37
C ASP A 318 -7.86 -11.79 -13.81
N TRP A 319 -7.41 -10.87 -12.96
CA TRP A 319 -7.34 -9.46 -13.32
C TRP A 319 -6.41 -9.23 -14.52
N TYR A 320 -5.19 -9.77 -14.49
CA TYR A 320 -4.24 -9.59 -15.58
C TYR A 320 -4.67 -10.30 -16.87
N LYS A 321 -5.31 -11.47 -16.78
CA LYS A 321 -5.89 -12.16 -17.94
C LYS A 321 -7.00 -11.34 -18.60
N ARG A 322 -7.92 -10.79 -17.79
CA ARG A 322 -9.00 -9.91 -18.29
C ARG A 322 -8.44 -8.63 -18.90
N TYR A 323 -7.45 -8.02 -18.26
CA TYR A 323 -6.76 -6.87 -18.81
C TYR A 323 -6.23 -7.13 -20.23
N LYS A 324 -5.53 -8.25 -20.43
CA LYS A 324 -5.01 -8.67 -21.76
C LYS A 324 -6.13 -8.87 -22.77
N THR A 325 -7.22 -9.53 -22.38
CA THR A 325 -8.37 -9.77 -23.27
C THR A 325 -9.08 -8.48 -23.67
N CYS A 326 -9.26 -7.54 -22.72
CA CYS A 326 -9.89 -6.24 -23.03
C CYS A 326 -9.03 -5.40 -23.97
N LEU A 327 -7.70 -5.45 -23.86
CA LEU A 327 -6.81 -4.73 -24.79
C LEU A 327 -6.89 -5.29 -26.21
N LEU A 328 -6.92 -6.62 -26.37
CA LEU A 328 -7.10 -7.24 -27.68
C LEU A 328 -8.42 -6.84 -28.33
N TYR A 329 -9.50 -6.83 -27.56
CA TYR A 329 -10.82 -6.45 -28.05
C TYR A 329 -10.89 -4.97 -28.49
N THR A 330 -10.21 -4.07 -27.78
CA THR A 330 -10.15 -2.64 -28.14
C THR A 330 -9.26 -2.36 -29.34
N SER A 331 -8.18 -3.14 -29.55
CA SER A 331 -7.33 -3.01 -30.74
C SER A 331 -8.05 -3.49 -32.00
N ASP A 332 -8.74 -4.64 -31.94
CA ASP A 332 -9.51 -5.18 -33.06
C ASP A 332 -10.66 -4.25 -33.46
N ALA A 333 -11.36 -3.64 -32.48
CA ALA A 333 -12.42 -2.67 -32.75
C ALA A 333 -11.90 -1.33 -33.31
N ALA A 334 -10.64 -0.97 -33.09
CA ALA A 334 -10.01 0.22 -33.67
C ALA A 334 -9.59 -0.04 -35.13
N ASP A 335 -9.11 -1.25 -35.44
CA ASP A 335 -8.73 -1.63 -36.83
C ASP A 335 -9.94 -1.76 -37.75
N GLU A 336 -11.08 -2.25 -37.25
CA GLU A 336 -12.34 -2.29 -38.02
C GLU A 336 -12.88 -0.88 -38.34
N ARG A 337 -12.63 0.12 -37.51
CA ARG A 337 -13.04 1.53 -37.77
C ARG A 337 -12.10 2.27 -38.74
N SER A 338 -10.90 1.75 -38.98
CA SER A 338 -9.93 2.35 -39.90
C SER A 338 -10.08 1.83 -41.34
N SER A 339 -10.99 0.89 -41.57
CA SER A 339 -11.26 0.27 -42.88
C SER A 339 -12.61 0.66 -43.52
N VAL A 340 -13.26 1.76 -43.05
CA VAL A 340 -14.47 2.32 -43.64
C VAL A 340 -14.22 3.73 -44.16
#